data_9286bfe79a3bb30d0d13fcecdb103dd7
#
_entry.id   9286bfe79a3bb30d0d13fcecdb103dd7
#
_cell.length_a   1.000
_cell.length_b   1.000
_cell.length_c   1.000
_cell.angle_alpha   90.00
_cell.angle_beta   90.00
_cell.angle_gamma   90.00
#
_symmetry.space_group_name_H-M   'P 1'
#
loop_
_entity.id
_entity.type
_entity.pdbx_description
1 polymer ?
#
loop_
_entity_poly.entity_id
_entity_poly.type
_entity_poly.pdbx_seq_one_letter_code
_entity_poly.pdbx_strand_id
1 'polypeptide(L)'
;MDTDTRAVERRSRVTISDLADALGLTKGTVSRALNGYSDISASTRQRVRRKAEVMGYRPLAQAQAIRTGRSRALGLVLQTDIPGAQRPFLSDFLAGVTTAASEESWTLTVATSAGEAEMLATLERLIDERKADGFILPRTGTHDARMRLLRSLNVPFVLYGRVADPDGCAWYDILGEEAMREAVLRLVSHGHRRIGFINGGMEYNFSGLREEGFRQGMADAGLDLQADLMLSGAMTREAGSALTR
;
A
#
# COMPACT_ATOMS: atom_id res chain seq x y z
N MET A 1 -25.22 44.48 -10.98
CA MET A 1 -24.47 43.61 -10.06
C MET A 1 -23.85 42.52 -10.92
N ASP A 2 -22.70 42.87 -11.50
CA ASP A 2 -21.97 42.04 -12.46
C ASP A 2 -21.22 40.93 -11.69
N THR A 3 -21.60 39.70 -11.91
CA THR A 3 -20.85 38.53 -11.45
C THR A 3 -19.83 38.18 -12.52
N ASP A 4 -18.61 38.69 -12.33
CA ASP A 4 -17.43 38.36 -13.11
C ASP A 4 -17.04 36.87 -12.86
N THR A 5 -17.57 35.99 -13.70
CA THR A 5 -17.19 34.58 -13.72
C THR A 5 -15.89 34.48 -14.51
N ARG A 6 -14.75 34.64 -13.81
CA ARG A 6 -13.43 34.33 -14.37
C ARG A 6 -13.38 32.86 -14.71
N ALA A 7 -13.57 32.51 -15.96
CA ALA A 7 -13.24 31.23 -16.53
C ALA A 7 -11.75 30.97 -16.28
N VAL A 8 -11.47 29.98 -15.44
CA VAL A 8 -10.12 29.46 -15.26
C VAL A 8 -9.71 28.83 -16.60
N GLU A 9 -8.94 29.56 -17.40
CA GLU A 9 -8.31 29.04 -18.61
C GLU A 9 -7.50 27.81 -18.21
N ARG A 10 -8.00 26.61 -18.54
CA ARG A 10 -7.21 25.39 -18.50
C ARG A 10 -6.03 25.58 -19.44
N ARG A 11 -4.85 25.85 -18.90
CA ARG A 11 -3.61 25.85 -19.67
C ARG A 11 -3.57 24.50 -20.42
N SER A 12 -3.73 24.57 -21.73
CA SER A 12 -3.67 23.35 -22.57
C SER A 12 -2.30 22.72 -22.37
N ARG A 13 -2.31 21.46 -21.93
CA ARG A 13 -1.07 20.72 -21.69
C ARG A 13 -0.32 20.58 -23.01
N VAL A 14 0.96 20.98 -23.02
CA VAL A 14 1.83 20.79 -24.19
C VAL A 14 1.89 19.30 -24.55
N THR A 15 1.57 19.01 -25.82
CA THR A 15 1.53 17.65 -26.35
C THR A 15 2.82 17.33 -27.12
N ILE A 16 3.03 16.04 -27.44
CA ILE A 16 4.13 15.64 -28.28
C ILE A 16 4.00 16.21 -29.71
N SER A 17 2.78 16.52 -30.16
CA SER A 17 2.55 17.23 -31.43
C SER A 17 3.14 18.62 -31.39
N ASP A 18 2.80 19.41 -30.37
CA ASP A 18 3.27 20.78 -30.23
C ASP A 18 4.80 20.82 -30.15
N LEU A 19 5.41 19.83 -29.51
CA LEU A 19 6.86 19.72 -29.43
C LEU A 19 7.48 19.33 -30.80
N ALA A 20 6.82 18.46 -31.56
CA ALA A 20 7.24 18.06 -32.89
C ALA A 20 7.17 19.25 -33.87
N ASP A 21 6.06 19.96 -33.85
CA ASP A 21 5.84 21.15 -34.69
C ASP A 21 6.86 22.25 -34.37
N ALA A 22 7.12 22.51 -33.08
CA ALA A 22 8.10 23.49 -32.64
C ALA A 22 9.55 23.17 -32.99
N LEU A 23 9.84 21.90 -33.32
CA LEU A 23 11.16 21.41 -33.69
C LEU A 23 11.31 21.13 -35.21
N GLY A 24 10.22 21.16 -35.97
CA GLY A 24 10.20 20.73 -37.36
C GLY A 24 10.51 19.23 -37.55
N LEU A 25 10.08 18.40 -36.57
CA LEU A 25 10.33 16.95 -36.56
C LEU A 25 9.02 16.18 -36.57
N THR A 26 9.09 14.89 -36.92
CA THR A 26 7.94 14.01 -36.78
C THR A 26 7.71 13.64 -35.30
N LYS A 27 6.46 13.34 -34.89
CA LYS A 27 6.14 12.81 -33.55
C LYS A 27 6.96 11.56 -33.21
N GLY A 28 7.19 10.69 -34.19
CA GLY A 28 8.01 9.49 -34.03
C GLY A 28 9.47 9.83 -33.70
N THR A 29 10.07 10.78 -34.40
CA THR A 29 11.44 11.24 -34.14
C THR A 29 11.56 11.86 -32.74
N VAL A 30 10.61 12.72 -32.36
CA VAL A 30 10.58 13.34 -31.02
C VAL A 30 10.44 12.29 -29.93
N SER A 31 9.52 11.34 -30.11
CA SER A 31 9.33 10.23 -29.16
C SER A 31 10.60 9.40 -28.99
N ARG A 32 11.25 9.02 -30.07
CA ARG A 32 12.50 8.23 -30.06
C ARG A 32 13.64 9.01 -29.42
N ALA A 33 13.75 10.31 -29.70
CA ALA A 33 14.75 11.18 -29.10
C ALA A 33 14.58 11.31 -27.58
N LEU A 34 13.36 11.55 -27.10
CA LEU A 34 13.05 11.63 -25.66
C LEU A 34 13.35 10.33 -24.94
N ASN A 35 13.16 9.21 -25.62
CA ASN A 35 13.35 7.87 -25.06
C ASN A 35 14.77 7.31 -25.24
N GLY A 36 15.71 8.11 -25.81
CA GLY A 36 17.12 7.74 -25.88
C GLY A 36 17.48 6.68 -26.93
N TYR A 37 16.64 6.43 -27.92
CA TYR A 37 16.91 5.45 -28.96
C TYR A 37 18.24 5.75 -29.67
N SER A 38 19.03 4.71 -29.94
CA SER A 38 20.39 4.81 -30.48
C SER A 38 20.45 5.32 -31.93
N ASP A 39 19.40 5.14 -32.69
CA ASP A 39 19.26 5.60 -34.08
C ASP A 39 18.99 7.11 -34.21
N ILE A 40 18.77 7.80 -33.11
CA ILE A 40 18.68 9.27 -33.06
C ILE A 40 20.03 9.84 -32.60
N SER A 41 20.57 10.78 -33.38
CA SER A 41 21.84 11.41 -33.05
C SER A 41 21.84 12.07 -31.66
N ALA A 42 22.99 12.12 -30.99
CA ALA A 42 23.11 12.74 -29.67
C ALA A 42 22.68 14.22 -29.71
N SER A 43 23.03 14.95 -30.78
CA SER A 43 22.64 16.35 -30.95
C SER A 43 21.12 16.54 -31.08
N THR A 44 20.45 15.66 -31.82
CA THR A 44 18.99 15.70 -31.93
C THR A 44 18.33 15.37 -30.60
N ARG A 45 18.80 14.36 -29.86
CA ARG A 45 18.29 14.04 -28.53
C ARG A 45 18.40 15.23 -27.57
N GLN A 46 19.58 15.89 -27.55
CA GLN A 46 19.78 17.06 -26.70
C GLN A 46 18.86 18.24 -27.09
N ARG A 47 18.71 18.50 -28.40
CA ARG A 47 17.83 19.56 -28.92
C ARG A 47 16.37 19.33 -28.51
N VAL A 48 15.89 18.07 -28.61
CA VAL A 48 14.54 17.70 -28.24
C VAL A 48 14.32 17.82 -26.74
N ARG A 49 15.25 17.32 -25.89
CA ARG A 49 15.15 17.44 -24.43
C ARG A 49 15.10 18.89 -23.98
N ARG A 50 16.00 19.74 -24.48
CA ARG A 50 16.04 21.16 -24.14
C ARG A 50 14.73 21.88 -24.53
N LYS A 51 14.16 21.56 -25.72
CA LYS A 51 12.90 22.16 -26.15
C LYS A 51 11.73 21.67 -25.31
N ALA A 52 11.72 20.38 -24.93
CA ALA A 52 10.72 19.83 -24.04
C ALA A 52 10.71 20.51 -22.66
N GLU A 53 11.87 20.75 -22.08
CA GLU A 53 12.03 21.51 -20.82
C GLU A 53 11.49 22.94 -20.95
N VAL A 54 11.91 23.68 -21.99
CA VAL A 54 11.47 25.05 -22.23
C VAL A 54 9.97 25.16 -22.43
N MET A 55 9.36 24.18 -23.12
CA MET A 55 7.92 24.16 -23.35
C MET A 55 7.12 23.58 -22.18
N GLY A 56 7.78 23.02 -21.16
CA GLY A 56 7.10 22.35 -20.06
C GLY A 56 6.42 21.03 -20.48
N TYR A 57 6.91 20.38 -21.54
CA TYR A 57 6.36 19.12 -21.99
C TYR A 57 6.67 18.01 -21.00
N ARG A 58 5.65 17.30 -20.56
CA ARG A 58 5.77 16.08 -19.76
C ARG A 58 5.06 14.93 -20.48
N PRO A 59 5.72 13.80 -20.72
CA PRO A 59 5.08 12.62 -21.27
C PRO A 59 3.84 12.22 -20.47
N LEU A 60 2.83 11.70 -21.16
CA LEU A 60 1.68 11.10 -20.49
C LEU A 60 2.09 9.79 -19.83
N ALA A 61 1.77 9.59 -18.55
CA ALA A 61 2.06 8.36 -17.82
C ALA A 61 1.48 7.13 -18.54
N GLN A 62 0.28 7.24 -19.08
CA GLN A 62 -0.36 6.19 -19.90
C GLN A 62 0.45 5.83 -21.15
N ALA A 63 1.00 6.82 -21.86
CA ALA A 63 1.84 6.56 -23.03
C ALA A 63 3.16 5.89 -22.65
N GLN A 64 3.71 6.23 -21.50
CA GLN A 64 4.88 5.55 -20.94
C GLN A 64 4.54 4.12 -20.52
N ALA A 65 3.41 3.92 -19.84
CA ALA A 65 2.94 2.61 -19.40
C ALA A 65 2.74 1.63 -20.59
N ILE A 66 2.11 2.10 -21.67
CA ILE A 66 1.93 1.30 -22.90
C ILE A 66 3.29 0.87 -23.46
N ARG A 67 4.27 1.76 -23.49
CA ARG A 67 5.59 1.48 -24.06
C ARG A 67 6.45 0.57 -23.18
N THR A 68 6.44 0.79 -21.87
CA THR A 68 7.30 0.06 -20.92
C THR A 68 6.65 -1.20 -20.40
N GLY A 69 5.35 -1.37 -20.60
CA GLY A 69 4.54 -2.40 -19.98
C GLY A 69 4.33 -2.19 -18.47
N ARG A 70 4.76 -1.03 -17.92
CA ARG A 70 4.71 -0.72 -16.48
C ARG A 70 4.02 0.62 -16.23
N SER A 71 3.08 0.61 -15.29
CA SER A 71 2.36 1.80 -14.85
C SER A 71 3.15 2.65 -13.85
N ARG A 72 4.14 2.06 -13.18
CA ARG A 72 4.84 2.62 -12.01
C ARG A 72 3.86 2.99 -10.90
N ALA A 73 2.92 2.12 -10.66
CA ALA A 73 1.94 2.26 -9.60
C ALA A 73 1.95 1.03 -8.68
N LEU A 74 1.92 1.28 -7.38
CA LEU A 74 1.66 0.28 -6.35
C LEU A 74 0.16 0.25 -6.08
N GLY A 75 -0.41 -0.93 -5.97
CA GLY A 75 -1.82 -1.13 -5.62
C GLY A 75 -2.00 -1.38 -4.13
N LEU A 76 -3.05 -0.81 -3.58
CA LEU A 76 -3.52 -1.07 -2.22
C LEU A 76 -5.04 -1.16 -2.25
N VAL A 77 -5.60 -2.32 -1.86
CA VAL A 77 -7.04 -2.49 -1.73
C VAL A 77 -7.40 -2.61 -0.27
N LEU A 78 -8.29 -1.74 0.20
CA LEU A 78 -8.70 -1.63 1.59
C LEU A 78 -10.13 -2.13 1.78
N GLN A 79 -10.37 -2.94 2.81
CA GLN A 79 -11.73 -3.32 3.21
C GLN A 79 -12.42 -2.16 3.94
N THR A 80 -13.68 -1.90 3.58
CA THR A 80 -14.48 -0.81 4.14
C THR A 80 -15.60 -1.29 5.08
N ASP A 81 -15.90 -2.56 5.07
CA ASP A 81 -16.92 -3.20 5.89
C ASP A 81 -16.55 -3.37 7.38
N ILE A 82 -15.33 -2.98 7.75
CA ILE A 82 -14.86 -3.00 9.13
C ILE A 82 -15.05 -1.61 9.76
N PRO A 83 -16.07 -1.40 10.58
CA PRO A 83 -16.38 -0.09 11.15
C PRO A 83 -15.25 0.43 12.06
N GLY A 84 -14.81 1.65 11.83
CA GLY A 84 -14.12 2.48 12.85
C GLY A 84 -12.68 2.15 13.23
N ALA A 85 -12.20 0.98 12.92
CA ALA A 85 -11.07 0.38 13.63
C ALA A 85 -9.66 0.91 13.33
N GLN A 86 -9.42 1.77 12.32
CA GLN A 86 -8.01 2.05 11.98
C GLN A 86 -7.72 3.39 11.31
N ARG A 87 -8.55 4.39 11.49
CA ARG A 87 -8.31 5.69 10.83
C ARG A 87 -6.95 6.33 11.14
N PRO A 88 -6.43 6.34 12.38
CA PRO A 88 -5.12 6.92 12.67
C PRO A 88 -3.97 6.15 12.01
N PHE A 89 -3.95 4.82 12.18
CA PHE A 89 -2.93 3.95 11.57
C PHE A 89 -2.90 4.07 10.04
N LEU A 90 -4.07 4.07 9.39
CA LEU A 90 -4.17 4.13 7.94
C LEU A 90 -3.59 5.44 7.37
N SER A 91 -3.81 6.55 8.06
CA SER A 91 -3.28 7.86 7.64
C SER A 91 -1.75 7.86 7.60
N ASP A 92 -1.11 7.42 8.68
CA ASP A 92 0.35 7.38 8.78
C ASP A 92 0.96 6.35 7.82
N PHE A 93 0.31 5.20 7.68
CA PHE A 93 0.71 4.17 6.73
C PHE A 93 0.68 4.68 5.28
N LEU A 94 -0.43 5.31 4.86
CA LEU A 94 -0.55 5.88 3.53
C LEU A 94 0.48 7.00 3.29
N ALA A 95 0.71 7.84 4.30
CA ALA A 95 1.72 8.90 4.21
C ALA A 95 3.12 8.31 3.99
N GLY A 96 3.50 7.30 4.76
CA GLY A 96 4.80 6.64 4.62
C GLY A 96 4.97 5.96 3.25
N VAL A 97 3.98 5.18 2.82
CA VAL A 97 4.02 4.49 1.52
C VAL A 97 4.06 5.47 0.36
N THR A 98 3.26 6.54 0.39
CA THR A 98 3.25 7.53 -0.70
C THR A 98 4.53 8.34 -0.77
N THR A 99 5.15 8.66 0.39
CA THR A 99 6.45 9.33 0.42
C THR A 99 7.52 8.46 -0.23
N ALA A 100 7.68 7.23 0.23
CA ALA A 100 8.68 6.30 -0.32
C ALA A 100 8.44 6.00 -1.82
N ALA A 101 7.19 5.80 -2.22
CA ALA A 101 6.85 5.60 -3.62
C ALA A 101 7.22 6.80 -4.49
N SER A 102 6.97 8.03 -3.99
CA SER A 102 7.26 9.27 -4.72
C SER A 102 8.76 9.49 -4.94
N GLU A 103 9.60 9.13 -3.98
CA GLU A 103 11.07 9.19 -4.09
C GLU A 103 11.58 8.36 -5.28
N GLU A 104 10.95 7.22 -5.53
CA GLU A 104 11.24 6.33 -6.66
C GLU A 104 10.43 6.66 -7.92
N SER A 105 9.68 7.76 -7.94
CA SER A 105 8.79 8.14 -9.05
C SER A 105 7.69 7.09 -9.31
N TRP A 106 7.20 6.45 -8.26
CA TRP A 106 6.02 5.60 -8.26
C TRP A 106 4.82 6.34 -7.67
N THR A 107 3.62 5.87 -7.96
CA THR A 107 2.37 6.34 -7.38
C THR A 107 1.70 5.23 -6.57
N LEU A 108 0.85 5.59 -5.62
CA LEU A 108 0.00 4.65 -4.91
C LEU A 108 -1.43 4.74 -5.46
N THR A 109 -1.93 3.64 -6.00
CA THR A 109 -3.34 3.47 -6.39
C THR A 109 -4.08 2.80 -5.24
N VAL A 110 -5.03 3.50 -4.65
CA VAL A 110 -5.86 2.99 -3.56
C VAL A 110 -7.25 2.68 -4.09
N ALA A 111 -7.74 1.48 -3.83
CA ALA A 111 -9.12 1.08 -4.07
C ALA A 111 -9.72 0.52 -2.78
N THR A 112 -11.04 0.40 -2.74
CA THR A 112 -11.78 -0.15 -1.60
C THR A 112 -12.64 -1.33 -2.03
N SER A 113 -12.97 -2.20 -1.09
CA SER A 113 -13.88 -3.33 -1.28
C SER A 113 -14.72 -3.55 -0.03
N ALA A 114 -15.92 -4.10 -0.19
CA ALA A 114 -16.84 -4.43 0.89
C ALA A 114 -16.83 -5.92 1.27
N GLY A 115 -15.71 -6.62 1.05
CA GLY A 115 -15.55 -8.03 1.40
C GLY A 115 -14.50 -8.73 0.57
N GLU A 116 -14.23 -10.01 0.88
CA GLU A 116 -13.12 -10.77 0.25
C GLU A 116 -13.35 -10.98 -1.25
N ALA A 117 -14.55 -11.37 -1.68
CA ALA A 117 -14.83 -11.61 -3.10
C ALA A 117 -14.63 -10.34 -3.95
N GLU A 118 -15.11 -9.20 -3.47
CA GLU A 118 -14.92 -7.91 -4.13
C GLU A 118 -13.44 -7.46 -4.07
N MET A 119 -12.73 -7.80 -3.00
CA MET A 119 -11.29 -7.57 -2.86
C MET A 119 -10.52 -8.26 -3.99
N LEU A 120 -10.77 -9.55 -4.22
CA LEU A 120 -10.10 -10.32 -5.27
C LEU A 120 -10.44 -9.77 -6.66
N ALA A 121 -11.72 -9.51 -6.95
CA ALA A 121 -12.16 -8.92 -8.21
C ALA A 121 -11.54 -7.51 -8.45
N THR A 122 -11.38 -6.73 -7.38
CA THR A 122 -10.73 -5.41 -7.48
C THR A 122 -9.24 -5.53 -7.78
N LEU A 123 -8.54 -6.50 -7.19
CA LEU A 123 -7.14 -6.77 -7.52
C LEU A 123 -6.98 -7.17 -8.99
N GLU A 124 -7.78 -8.13 -9.49
CA GLU A 124 -7.78 -8.55 -10.89
C GLU A 124 -8.03 -7.36 -11.82
N ARG A 125 -9.05 -6.55 -11.55
CA ARG A 125 -9.37 -5.36 -12.35
C ARG A 125 -8.21 -4.35 -12.38
N LEU A 126 -7.54 -4.09 -11.26
CA LEU A 126 -6.39 -3.18 -11.22
C LEU A 126 -5.21 -3.69 -12.05
N ILE A 127 -5.02 -5.02 -12.08
CA ILE A 127 -3.99 -5.69 -12.90
C ILE A 127 -4.35 -5.57 -14.38
N ASP A 128 -5.55 -5.97 -14.76
CA ASP A 128 -6.01 -5.99 -16.15
C ASP A 128 -6.02 -4.59 -16.78
N GLU A 129 -6.45 -3.60 -16.00
CA GLU A 129 -6.45 -2.18 -16.42
C GLU A 129 -5.07 -1.52 -16.31
N ARG A 130 -4.03 -2.27 -15.92
CA ARG A 130 -2.65 -1.77 -15.71
C ARG A 130 -2.58 -0.55 -14.79
N LYS A 131 -3.37 -0.56 -13.72
CA LYS A 131 -3.42 0.49 -12.70
C LYS A 131 -2.48 0.25 -11.53
N ALA A 132 -1.90 -0.96 -11.45
CA ALA A 132 -0.85 -1.31 -10.50
C ALA A 132 0.08 -2.38 -11.12
N ASP A 133 1.38 -2.26 -10.85
CA ASP A 133 2.41 -3.22 -11.25
C ASP A 133 2.77 -4.20 -10.13
N GLY A 134 2.34 -3.91 -8.92
CA GLY A 134 2.54 -4.73 -7.74
C GLY A 134 1.68 -4.21 -6.59
N PHE A 135 1.58 -4.98 -5.51
CA PHE A 135 0.65 -4.69 -4.42
C PHE A 135 1.30 -4.71 -3.05
N ILE A 136 0.78 -3.88 -2.15
CA ILE A 136 1.05 -3.96 -0.73
C ILE A 136 -0.19 -4.57 -0.07
N LEU A 137 -0.01 -5.65 0.71
CA LEU A 137 -1.09 -6.39 1.36
C LEU A 137 -1.02 -6.18 2.89
N PRO A 138 -1.71 -5.18 3.43
CA PRO A 138 -1.85 -5.04 4.86
C PRO A 138 -2.89 -6.01 5.43
N ARG A 139 -2.87 -6.19 6.75
CA ARG A 139 -3.82 -7.04 7.48
C ARG A 139 -3.91 -8.45 6.89
N THR A 140 -2.78 -9.11 6.90
CA THR A 140 -2.67 -10.47 6.40
C THR A 140 -3.43 -11.43 7.29
N GLY A 141 -4.28 -12.24 6.69
CA GLY A 141 -4.90 -13.40 7.35
C GLY A 141 -3.91 -14.55 7.51
N THR A 142 -4.27 -15.54 8.30
CA THR A 142 -3.46 -16.77 8.43
C THR A 142 -3.31 -17.46 7.08
N HIS A 143 -4.37 -17.49 6.27
CA HIS A 143 -4.41 -17.99 4.91
C HIS A 143 -4.98 -16.90 4.00
N ASP A 144 -4.13 -16.17 3.32
CA ASP A 144 -4.53 -14.99 2.57
C ASP A 144 -4.84 -15.32 1.10
N ALA A 145 -6.10 -15.17 0.71
CA ALA A 145 -6.54 -15.43 -0.66
C ALA A 145 -5.91 -14.47 -1.69
N ARG A 146 -5.61 -13.23 -1.27
CA ARG A 146 -4.97 -12.22 -2.14
C ARG A 146 -3.57 -12.68 -2.55
N MET A 147 -2.82 -13.25 -1.61
CA MET A 147 -1.49 -13.80 -1.87
C MET A 147 -1.54 -14.93 -2.91
N ARG A 148 -2.51 -15.86 -2.76
CA ARG A 148 -2.70 -16.96 -3.72
C ARG A 148 -3.04 -16.44 -5.11
N LEU A 149 -3.94 -15.47 -5.22
CA LEU A 149 -4.32 -14.84 -6.48
C LEU A 149 -3.10 -14.19 -7.15
N LEU A 150 -2.40 -13.29 -6.45
CA LEU A 150 -1.27 -12.56 -7.02
C LEU A 150 -0.12 -13.48 -7.46
N ARG A 151 0.12 -14.58 -6.73
CA ARG A 151 1.07 -15.61 -7.14
C ARG A 151 0.64 -16.30 -8.42
N SER A 152 -0.62 -16.71 -8.53
CA SER A 152 -1.12 -17.38 -9.73
C SER A 152 -1.03 -16.51 -10.98
N LEU A 153 -1.11 -15.19 -10.81
CA LEU A 153 -0.98 -14.20 -11.87
C LEU A 153 0.46 -13.70 -12.08
N ASN A 154 1.44 -14.20 -11.30
CA ASN A 154 2.84 -13.72 -11.31
C ASN A 154 2.96 -12.21 -11.08
N VAL A 155 2.10 -11.62 -10.27
CA VAL A 155 2.13 -10.21 -9.91
C VAL A 155 2.92 -10.01 -8.62
N PRO A 156 3.91 -9.11 -8.60
CA PRO A 156 4.70 -8.84 -7.40
C PRO A 156 3.85 -8.27 -6.27
N PHE A 157 4.15 -8.68 -5.04
CA PHE A 157 3.53 -8.10 -3.86
C PHE A 157 4.46 -8.19 -2.64
N VAL A 158 4.17 -7.38 -1.64
CA VAL A 158 4.79 -7.42 -0.32
C VAL A 158 3.70 -7.47 0.74
N LEU A 159 3.92 -8.27 1.78
CA LEU A 159 3.03 -8.32 2.94
C LEU A 159 3.43 -7.23 3.94
N TYR A 160 2.46 -6.46 4.41
CA TYR A 160 2.60 -5.70 5.65
C TYR A 160 1.90 -6.47 6.77
N GLY A 161 2.69 -7.26 7.46
CA GLY A 161 2.30 -8.35 8.34
C GLY A 161 2.90 -9.67 7.86
N ARG A 162 2.61 -10.75 8.59
CA ARG A 162 3.01 -12.13 8.25
C ARG A 162 1.79 -13.00 8.04
N VAL A 163 1.97 -14.10 7.37
CA VAL A 163 1.03 -15.22 7.22
C VAL A 163 1.64 -16.47 7.90
N ALA A 164 0.85 -17.52 8.09
CA ALA A 164 1.35 -18.75 8.71
C ALA A 164 2.50 -19.39 7.89
N ASP A 165 2.37 -19.37 6.56
CA ASP A 165 3.39 -19.84 5.63
C ASP A 165 3.67 -18.77 4.57
N PRO A 166 4.73 -17.97 4.74
CA PRO A 166 5.08 -16.92 3.78
C PRO A 166 5.64 -17.47 2.46
N ASP A 167 6.16 -18.70 2.41
CA ASP A 167 6.66 -19.39 1.21
C ASP A 167 7.46 -18.45 0.28
N GLY A 168 8.49 -17.81 0.83
CA GLY A 168 9.38 -16.92 0.08
C GLY A 168 8.81 -15.52 -0.25
N CYS A 169 7.62 -15.15 0.22
CA CYS A 169 7.12 -13.78 0.06
C CYS A 169 7.97 -12.78 0.85
N ALA A 170 8.20 -11.62 0.23
CA ALA A 170 8.72 -10.49 0.96
C ALA A 170 7.66 -9.97 1.96
N TRP A 171 8.06 -9.70 3.18
CA TRP A 171 7.20 -9.14 4.20
C TRP A 171 7.92 -8.13 5.08
N TYR A 172 7.16 -7.23 5.66
CA TYR A 172 7.58 -6.30 6.71
C TYR A 172 6.54 -6.34 7.82
N ASP A 173 6.96 -6.53 9.06
CA ASP A 173 6.06 -6.63 10.21
C ASP A 173 6.68 -6.00 11.45
N ILE A 174 5.85 -5.66 12.42
CA ILE A 174 6.23 -5.39 13.81
C ILE A 174 6.22 -6.74 14.55
N LEU A 175 7.27 -7.02 15.32
CA LEU A 175 7.36 -8.25 16.12
C LEU A 175 6.37 -8.20 17.29
N GLY A 176 5.09 -8.41 16.98
CA GLY A 176 3.98 -8.27 17.92
C GLY A 176 4.04 -9.26 19.08
N GLU A 177 4.57 -10.45 18.84
CA GLU A 177 4.82 -11.47 19.85
C GLU A 177 5.88 -11.02 20.87
N GLU A 178 6.99 -10.46 20.41
CA GLU A 178 8.05 -9.95 21.28
C GLU A 178 7.56 -8.74 22.10
N ALA A 179 6.84 -7.83 21.46
CA ALA A 179 6.27 -6.67 22.11
C ALA A 179 5.27 -7.06 23.21
N MET A 180 4.42 -8.06 22.99
CA MET A 180 3.48 -8.54 24.01
C MET A 180 4.19 -9.25 25.15
N ARG A 181 5.18 -10.09 24.86
CA ARG A 181 6.02 -10.73 25.87
C ARG A 181 6.71 -9.70 26.76
N GLU A 182 7.32 -8.69 26.16
CA GLU A 182 7.99 -7.60 26.88
C GLU A 182 6.99 -6.79 27.73
N ALA A 183 5.80 -6.49 27.20
CA ALA A 183 4.75 -5.79 27.92
C ALA A 183 4.33 -6.54 29.20
N VAL A 184 4.15 -7.87 29.14
CA VAL A 184 3.87 -8.69 30.32
C VAL A 184 4.99 -8.60 31.33
N LEU A 185 6.24 -8.84 30.92
CA LEU A 185 7.41 -8.79 31.81
C LEU A 185 7.55 -7.40 32.46
N ARG A 186 7.24 -6.35 31.73
CA ARG A 186 7.21 -4.98 32.27
C ARG A 186 6.16 -4.81 33.35
N LEU A 187 4.94 -5.28 33.13
CA LEU A 187 3.88 -5.25 34.13
C LEU A 187 4.28 -6.04 35.40
N VAL A 188 4.88 -7.22 35.20
CA VAL A 188 5.38 -8.04 36.30
C VAL A 188 6.47 -7.34 37.11
N SER A 189 7.38 -6.64 36.45
CA SER A 189 8.44 -5.84 37.12
C SER A 189 7.87 -4.70 37.97
N HIS A 190 6.66 -4.22 37.66
CA HIS A 190 5.93 -3.23 38.47
C HIS A 190 5.03 -3.87 39.54
N GLY A 191 5.14 -5.18 39.77
CA GLY A 191 4.44 -5.90 40.84
C GLY A 191 3.08 -6.47 40.42
N HIS A 192 2.64 -6.30 39.19
CA HIS A 192 1.38 -6.90 38.74
C HIS A 192 1.51 -8.41 38.65
N ARG A 193 0.49 -9.14 39.10
CA ARG A 193 0.43 -10.61 39.02
C ARG A 193 -0.82 -11.12 38.34
N ARG A 194 -1.83 -10.26 38.22
CA ARG A 194 -3.09 -10.58 37.55
C ARG A 194 -3.22 -9.68 36.35
N ILE A 195 -2.93 -10.23 35.17
CA ILE A 195 -2.80 -9.48 33.91
C ILE A 195 -3.86 -9.99 32.94
N GLY A 196 -4.72 -9.11 32.45
CA GLY A 196 -5.70 -9.43 31.41
C GLY A 196 -5.17 -9.13 30.02
N PHE A 197 -5.66 -9.87 29.03
CA PHE A 197 -5.35 -9.69 27.63
C PHE A 197 -6.64 -9.56 26.83
N ILE A 198 -6.82 -8.42 26.15
CA ILE A 198 -7.91 -8.20 25.23
C ILE A 198 -7.35 -8.19 23.82
N ASN A 199 -7.71 -9.19 23.04
CA ASN A 199 -7.28 -9.34 21.65
C ASN A 199 -8.40 -8.99 20.69
N GLY A 200 -8.07 -8.72 19.45
CA GLY A 200 -9.06 -8.40 18.43
C GLY A 200 -8.68 -8.92 17.04
N GLY A 201 -9.70 -9.21 16.21
CA GLY A 201 -9.45 -9.61 14.84
C GLY A 201 -8.76 -10.96 14.72
N MET A 202 -9.34 -12.02 15.26
CA MET A 202 -8.74 -13.37 15.24
C MET A 202 -8.59 -13.94 13.83
N GLU A 203 -9.20 -13.32 12.86
CA GLU A 203 -9.02 -13.59 11.43
C GLU A 203 -7.65 -13.16 10.89
N TYR A 204 -6.95 -12.28 11.61
CA TYR A 204 -5.64 -11.78 11.22
C TYR A 204 -4.51 -12.54 11.93
N ASN A 205 -3.44 -12.80 11.19
CA ASN A 205 -2.29 -13.53 11.72
C ASN A 205 -1.63 -12.80 12.92
N PHE A 206 -1.58 -11.47 12.91
CA PHE A 206 -1.00 -10.70 14.01
C PHE A 206 -1.68 -10.93 15.36
N SER A 207 -2.97 -11.29 15.36
CA SER A 207 -3.71 -11.54 16.61
C SER A 207 -3.23 -12.83 17.28
N GLY A 208 -3.00 -13.87 16.51
CA GLY A 208 -2.40 -15.11 17.02
C GLY A 208 -0.98 -14.90 17.54
N LEU A 209 -0.15 -14.14 16.81
CA LEU A 209 1.22 -13.82 17.24
C LEU A 209 1.24 -13.04 18.56
N ARG A 210 0.37 -12.06 18.72
CA ARG A 210 0.26 -11.29 19.97
C ARG A 210 -0.20 -12.15 21.14
N GLU A 211 -1.14 -13.05 20.92
CA GLU A 211 -1.59 -14.00 21.93
C GLU A 211 -0.44 -14.93 22.35
N GLU A 212 0.32 -15.44 21.39
CA GLU A 212 1.48 -16.28 21.67
C GLU A 212 2.51 -15.52 22.52
N GLY A 213 2.84 -14.28 22.16
CA GLY A 213 3.75 -13.43 22.95
C GLY A 213 3.23 -13.16 24.37
N PHE A 214 1.93 -12.94 24.52
CA PHE A 214 1.33 -12.77 25.85
C PHE A 214 1.47 -14.05 26.68
N ARG A 215 1.13 -15.21 26.12
CA ARG A 215 1.27 -16.51 26.79
C ARG A 215 2.72 -16.80 27.20
N GLN A 216 3.66 -16.51 26.30
CA GLN A 216 5.08 -16.68 26.60
C GLN A 216 5.56 -15.74 27.71
N GLY A 217 5.13 -14.47 27.72
CA GLY A 217 5.46 -13.52 28.79
C GLY A 217 4.94 -13.95 30.15
N MET A 218 3.72 -14.49 30.22
CA MET A 218 3.14 -15.04 31.46
C MET A 218 3.93 -16.26 31.93
N ALA A 219 4.30 -17.18 31.02
CA ALA A 219 5.10 -18.35 31.36
C ALA A 219 6.50 -17.97 31.86
N ASP A 220 7.18 -17.05 31.20
CA ASP A 220 8.51 -16.55 31.60
C ASP A 220 8.49 -15.87 32.99
N ALA A 221 7.36 -15.30 33.35
CA ALA A 221 7.16 -14.68 34.66
C ALA A 221 6.71 -15.69 35.74
N GLY A 222 6.48 -16.95 35.39
CA GLY A 222 5.94 -17.96 36.31
C GLY A 222 4.51 -17.68 36.76
N LEU A 223 3.71 -17.05 35.90
CA LEU A 223 2.31 -16.70 36.16
C LEU A 223 1.36 -17.60 35.37
N ASP A 224 0.30 -18.06 36.04
CA ASP A 224 -0.75 -18.82 35.38
C ASP A 224 -1.65 -17.94 34.50
N LEU A 225 -2.04 -18.49 33.36
CA LEU A 225 -3.04 -17.90 32.50
C LEU A 225 -4.43 -18.06 33.13
N GLN A 226 -5.15 -16.95 33.27
CA GLN A 226 -6.52 -16.94 33.75
C GLN A 226 -7.46 -16.84 32.56
N ALA A 227 -8.27 -17.87 32.30
CA ALA A 227 -9.13 -17.93 31.13
C ALA A 227 -10.17 -16.80 31.08
N ASP A 228 -10.64 -16.33 32.23
CA ASP A 228 -11.55 -15.21 32.39
C ASP A 228 -10.92 -13.84 32.07
N LEU A 229 -9.61 -13.77 31.98
CA LEU A 229 -8.86 -12.59 31.60
C LEU A 229 -8.31 -12.64 30.16
N MET A 230 -8.58 -13.71 29.42
CA MET A 230 -8.23 -13.89 28.02
C MET A 230 -9.46 -13.61 27.16
N LEU A 231 -9.61 -12.38 26.72
CA LEU A 231 -10.79 -11.94 26.01
C LEU A 231 -10.47 -11.58 24.56
N SER A 232 -11.41 -11.82 23.68
CA SER A 232 -11.28 -11.43 22.26
C SER A 232 -12.61 -10.89 21.70
N GLY A 233 -12.51 -10.00 20.73
CA GLY A 233 -13.68 -9.41 20.09
C GLY A 233 -13.33 -8.65 18.83
N ALA A 234 -14.31 -7.97 18.26
CA ALA A 234 -14.10 -7.12 17.11
C ALA A 234 -13.14 -5.94 17.44
N MET A 235 -12.36 -5.52 16.45
CA MET A 235 -11.42 -4.37 16.61
C MET A 235 -12.18 -3.04 16.57
N THR A 236 -13.16 -2.85 17.46
CA THR A 236 -13.97 -1.65 17.57
C THR A 236 -13.90 -1.09 19.00
N ARG A 237 -14.21 0.19 19.16
CA ARG A 237 -14.30 0.85 20.46
C ARG A 237 -15.38 0.20 21.33
N GLU A 238 -16.53 -0.13 20.72
CA GLU A 238 -17.68 -0.72 21.38
C GLU A 238 -17.35 -2.10 21.95
N ALA A 239 -16.70 -2.96 21.15
CA ALA A 239 -16.25 -4.27 21.59
C ALA A 239 -15.20 -4.15 22.71
N GLY A 240 -14.20 -3.31 22.55
CA GLY A 240 -13.20 -3.06 23.62
C GLY A 240 -13.82 -2.56 24.90
N SER A 241 -14.78 -1.63 24.83
CA SER A 241 -15.51 -1.14 26.00
C SER A 241 -16.36 -2.21 26.68
N ALA A 242 -16.98 -3.11 25.90
CA ALA A 242 -17.77 -4.21 26.45
C ALA A 242 -16.90 -5.26 27.17
N LEU A 243 -15.71 -5.56 26.61
CA LEU A 243 -14.78 -6.53 27.15
C LEU A 243 -14.02 -6.06 28.40
N THR A 244 -14.03 -4.76 28.69
CA THR A 244 -13.36 -4.17 29.87
C THR A 244 -14.30 -3.96 31.07
N ARG A 245 -15.56 -4.30 30.96
CA ARG A 245 -16.57 -4.21 32.03
C ARG A 245 -16.79 -5.54 32.75
#